data_b475ddd7a4630e2a5327b1b7fbf5753e
#
_entry.id   b475ddd7a4630e2a5327b1b7fbf5753e
#
_cell.length_a   1.000
_cell.length_b   1.000
_cell.length_c   1.000
_cell.angle_alpha   90.00
_cell.angle_beta   90.00
_cell.angle_gamma   90.00
#
_symmetry.space_group_name_H-M   'P 1'
#
loop_
_entity.id
_entity.type
_entity.pdbx_description
1 polymer ?
#
loop_
_entity_poly.entity_id
_entity_poly.type
_entity_poly.pdbx_seq_one_letter_code
_entity_poly.pdbx_strand_id
1 'polypeptide(L)'
;MKILKNFMRVAAVCAVAFTFTACGGDDEEPGGGSEIVDPDQKPTPELNPDVDAMDPAATKGYLEDTAIELLSIVQPSDHETLVRIVGYWDENYGEYEAPAEWNLDALEGDDDDYYKARRHNPLRHMMRALGKAAKGDIAAMSRAMNEVLNVARFSGIYEPGRDSYGDGIWVKTGNSKDVVFKFPCNGNNVEVKAFGEGGTWGEQEGGIRVEVPRKATLILNNGGTELVNAVVESNLDFNAHTINVDLNASLVNVNLKSSTKGDNNSIRTETYASYAGRQVARSTATVNGRNMVDRNAIKNLFKEEKEHYEDGYGNVYEEVWYEFDVAQAEKMFIDGKTDSDVLGKIRVAGTITGFGRLMAESEKYFDCDEYSDKEAARRDCQKQAEVIKELVDVKLYLAGSANSSAEVDYKPYFDGEENEYYSWWEWYNEPVLLFADGSTTSMEGYFGGNNFMGLDTPLRNIIYAYEGYWLNYRH
;
A
#
# COMPACT_ATOMS: atom_id res chain seq x y z
N MET A 1 -13.00 11.84 8.93
CA MET A 1 -12.47 10.75 9.79
C MET A 1 -11.74 9.65 9.03
N LYS A 2 -12.29 9.04 7.95
CA LYS A 2 -11.55 8.05 7.13
C LYS A 2 -10.26 8.60 6.49
N ILE A 3 -10.20 9.87 6.14
CA ILE A 3 -9.04 10.51 5.49
C ILE A 3 -7.91 10.71 6.50
N LEU A 4 -8.20 11.10 7.74
CA LEU A 4 -7.21 11.20 8.81
C LEU A 4 -6.65 9.81 9.18
N LYS A 5 -7.52 8.78 9.23
CA LYS A 5 -7.09 7.37 9.35
C LYS A 5 -6.18 6.95 8.19
N ASN A 6 -6.47 7.39 6.96
CA ASN A 6 -5.64 7.07 5.81
C ASN A 6 -4.33 7.89 5.81
N PHE A 7 -4.36 9.15 6.22
CA PHE A 7 -3.18 10.00 6.29
C PHE A 7 -2.21 9.52 7.39
N MET A 8 -2.71 9.11 8.53
CA MET A 8 -1.88 8.54 9.60
C MET A 8 -1.52 7.07 9.35
N ARG A 9 -2.36 6.30 8.66
CA ARG A 9 -1.96 5.01 8.08
C ARG A 9 -0.85 5.21 7.04
N VAL A 10 -0.85 6.28 6.28
CA VAL A 10 0.25 6.62 5.36
C VAL A 10 1.53 6.93 6.13
N ALA A 11 1.48 7.66 7.23
CA ALA A 11 2.68 7.90 8.07
C ALA A 11 3.14 6.62 8.82
N ALA A 12 2.22 5.80 9.33
CA ALA A 12 2.52 4.51 9.99
C ALA A 12 2.68 3.35 9.00
N VAL A 13 1.93 3.35 7.89
CA VAL A 13 1.94 2.32 6.83
C VAL A 13 3.07 2.54 5.83
N CYS A 14 3.61 3.76 5.67
CA CYS A 14 4.91 3.92 5.00
C CYS A 14 6.03 3.12 5.70
N ALA A 15 5.90 2.85 6.99
CA ALA A 15 6.86 2.00 7.70
C ALA A 15 6.65 0.49 7.49
N VAL A 16 5.43 0.01 7.22
CA VAL A 16 5.11 -1.43 7.24
C VAL A 16 4.52 -1.97 5.93
N ALA A 17 3.73 -1.19 5.19
CA ALA A 17 2.96 -1.73 4.04
C ALA A 17 3.72 -1.78 2.71
N PHE A 18 4.89 -1.15 2.57
CA PHE A 18 5.70 -1.25 1.34
C PHE A 18 6.59 -2.50 1.26
N THR A 19 6.65 -3.32 2.31
CA THR A 19 7.51 -4.51 2.34
C THR A 19 6.91 -5.75 1.65
N PHE A 20 5.63 -5.75 1.29
CA PHE A 20 4.96 -6.98 0.83
C PHE A 20 4.54 -7.02 -0.65
N THR A 21 4.82 -6.00 -1.47
CA THR A 21 4.33 -5.97 -2.86
C THR A 21 5.39 -6.17 -3.96
N ALA A 22 6.58 -6.62 -3.63
CA ALA A 22 7.63 -6.82 -4.63
C ALA A 22 8.23 -8.22 -4.55
N CYS A 23 7.63 -9.17 -5.27
CA CYS A 23 8.30 -10.43 -5.63
C CYS A 23 8.04 -10.78 -7.09
N GLY A 24 9.08 -10.91 -7.87
CA GLY A 24 9.14 -11.70 -9.09
C GLY A 24 9.95 -11.19 -10.29
N GLY A 25 11.03 -11.76 -10.67
CA GLY A 25 11.58 -12.49 -11.79
C GLY A 25 12.66 -11.95 -12.72
N ASP A 26 13.66 -12.70 -12.92
CA ASP A 26 14.89 -13.03 -13.72
C ASP A 26 15.34 -12.12 -14.89
N ASP A 27 16.56 -11.98 -15.21
CA ASP A 27 18.00 -12.27 -15.31
C ASP A 27 18.74 -11.11 -15.95
N GLU A 28 19.90 -10.78 -15.69
CA GLU A 28 21.38 -10.83 -15.66
C GLU A 28 21.95 -9.42 -15.47
N GLU A 29 23.02 -9.13 -14.86
CA GLU A 29 24.36 -9.46 -14.41
C GLU A 29 24.83 -8.55 -13.24
N PRO A 30 25.85 -8.91 -12.41
CA PRO A 30 26.17 -8.17 -11.19
C PRO A 30 27.09 -6.97 -11.51
N GLY A 31 26.56 -5.77 -11.43
CA GLY A 31 27.29 -4.52 -11.36
C GLY A 31 27.38 -4.03 -9.92
N GLY A 32 28.60 -3.90 -9.41
CA GLY A 32 28.89 -3.50 -8.04
C GLY A 32 28.11 -2.28 -7.55
N GLY A 33 27.48 -2.43 -6.40
CA GLY A 33 26.67 -1.40 -5.78
C GLY A 33 27.52 -0.18 -5.39
N SER A 34 27.48 0.86 -6.17
CA SER A 34 27.74 2.20 -5.68
C SER A 34 26.45 2.70 -5.05
N GLU A 35 26.50 3.12 -3.79
CA GLU A 35 25.44 3.91 -3.18
C GLU A 35 25.11 5.06 -4.15
N ILE A 36 23.94 5.01 -4.75
CA ILE A 36 23.41 6.15 -5.50
C ILE A 36 22.94 7.13 -4.43
N VAL A 37 23.84 7.96 -3.96
CA VAL A 37 23.48 9.13 -3.16
C VAL A 37 22.83 10.11 -4.14
N ASP A 38 21.51 10.23 -4.08
CA ASP A 38 20.78 11.30 -4.76
C ASP A 38 21.26 12.62 -4.12
N PRO A 39 21.89 13.55 -4.87
CA PRO A 39 22.45 14.78 -4.30
C PRO A 39 21.41 15.68 -3.63
N ASP A 40 20.11 15.45 -3.89
CA ASP A 40 19.02 16.18 -3.25
C ASP A 40 18.51 15.53 -1.95
N GLN A 41 19.05 14.37 -1.57
CA GLN A 41 18.66 13.69 -0.32
C GLN A 41 19.33 14.34 0.89
N LYS A 42 18.51 14.91 1.75
CA LYS A 42 19.00 15.33 3.07
C LYS A 42 19.18 14.07 3.93
N PRO A 43 20.33 13.91 4.59
CA PRO A 43 20.51 12.82 5.55
C PRO A 43 19.48 12.95 6.68
N THR A 44 19.03 11.81 7.23
CA THR A 44 18.21 11.83 8.45
C THR A 44 18.97 12.60 9.52
N PRO A 45 18.37 13.61 10.17
CA PRO A 45 19.03 14.36 11.22
C PRO A 45 19.53 13.43 12.33
N GLU A 46 20.75 13.69 12.83
CA GLU A 46 21.23 12.98 14.01
C GLU A 46 20.36 13.35 15.22
N LEU A 47 20.03 12.34 16.02
CA LEU A 47 19.25 12.55 17.24
C LEU A 47 20.15 13.12 18.33
N ASN A 48 19.64 14.12 19.04
CA ASN A 48 20.36 14.80 20.11
C ASN A 48 19.98 14.21 21.49
N PRO A 49 20.94 13.62 22.23
CA PRO A 49 20.69 13.07 23.56
C PRO A 49 20.41 14.14 24.63
N ASP A 50 20.79 15.39 24.38
CA ASP A 50 20.59 16.52 25.31
C ASP A 50 19.19 17.13 25.23
N VAL A 51 18.34 16.64 24.29
CA VAL A 51 16.93 17.04 24.19
C VAL A 51 16.07 16.01 24.92
N ASP A 52 15.31 16.46 25.90
CA ASP A 52 14.42 15.59 26.68
C ASP A 52 13.27 15.02 25.83
N ALA A 53 12.78 13.84 26.23
CA ALA A 53 11.54 13.28 25.70
C ALA A 53 10.35 14.19 26.07
N MET A 54 9.38 14.28 25.16
CA MET A 54 8.14 15.01 25.42
C MET A 54 7.18 14.18 26.27
N ASP A 55 6.48 14.84 27.19
CA ASP A 55 5.33 14.23 27.87
C ASP A 55 4.15 14.00 26.88
N PRO A 56 3.11 13.23 27.26
CA PRO A 56 2.01 12.92 26.36
C PRO A 56 1.28 14.15 25.79
N ALA A 57 1.14 15.22 26.56
CA ALA A 57 0.46 16.43 26.13
C ALA A 57 1.32 17.25 25.15
N ALA A 58 2.60 17.41 25.45
CA ALA A 58 3.56 18.05 24.57
C ALA A 58 3.75 17.24 23.29
N THR A 59 3.82 15.89 23.37
CA THR A 59 3.86 14.98 22.22
C THR A 59 2.67 15.22 21.30
N LYS A 60 1.46 15.30 21.84
CA LYS A 60 0.24 15.56 21.07
C LYS A 60 0.29 16.90 20.35
N GLY A 61 0.65 17.99 21.06
CA GLY A 61 0.77 19.33 20.47
C GLY A 61 1.80 19.36 19.35
N TYR A 62 2.96 18.75 19.55
CA TYR A 62 4.02 18.70 18.55
C TYR A 62 3.63 17.92 17.29
N LEU A 63 2.93 16.80 17.45
CA LEU A 63 2.39 16.02 16.33
C LEU A 63 1.34 16.82 15.56
N GLU A 64 0.44 17.53 16.27
CA GLU A 64 -0.58 18.38 15.66
C GLU A 64 0.04 19.53 14.87
N ASP A 65 0.99 20.26 15.45
CA ASP A 65 1.70 21.37 14.78
C ASP A 65 2.47 20.89 13.55
N THR A 66 3.11 19.71 13.63
CA THR A 66 3.84 19.13 12.49
C THR A 66 2.88 18.71 11.38
N ALA A 67 1.72 18.15 11.74
CA ALA A 67 0.70 17.79 10.75
C ALA A 67 0.08 19.04 10.10
N ILE A 68 -0.16 20.13 10.85
CA ILE A 68 -0.61 21.42 10.30
C ILE A 68 0.47 21.98 9.34
N GLU A 69 1.74 21.90 9.70
CA GLU A 69 2.81 22.32 8.79
C GLU A 69 2.80 21.52 7.50
N LEU A 70 2.69 20.18 7.57
CA LEU A 70 2.61 19.33 6.40
C LEU A 70 1.41 19.70 5.51
N LEU A 71 0.23 19.90 6.11
CA LEU A 71 -0.96 20.35 5.39
C LEU A 71 -0.80 21.73 4.76
N SER A 72 0.03 22.62 5.35
CA SER A 72 0.30 23.94 4.80
C SER A 72 1.24 23.92 3.58
N ILE A 73 2.05 22.86 3.45
CA ILE A 73 2.95 22.67 2.29
C ILE A 73 2.13 22.25 1.06
N VAL A 74 1.13 21.38 1.25
CA VAL A 74 0.30 20.87 0.16
C VAL A 74 -0.71 21.92 -0.26
N GLN A 75 -0.61 22.36 -1.52
CA GLN A 75 -1.54 23.32 -2.11
C GLN A 75 -2.57 22.57 -2.98
N PRO A 76 -3.85 22.43 -2.56
CA PRO A 76 -4.85 21.71 -3.34
C PRO A 76 -5.01 22.25 -4.77
N SER A 77 -4.82 23.56 -4.98
CA SER A 77 -4.86 24.22 -6.29
C SER A 77 -3.87 23.64 -7.31
N ASP A 78 -2.74 23.14 -6.86
CA ASP A 78 -1.76 22.53 -7.75
C ASP A 78 -2.31 21.26 -8.42
N HIS A 79 -3.16 20.53 -7.70
CA HIS A 79 -3.76 19.27 -8.16
C HIS A 79 -5.13 19.47 -8.84
N GLU A 80 -5.67 20.69 -8.88
CA GLU A 80 -7.00 20.98 -9.39
C GLU A 80 -7.25 20.34 -10.75
N THR A 81 -6.34 20.54 -11.71
CA THR A 81 -6.49 20.01 -13.07
C THR A 81 -6.56 18.48 -13.08
N LEU A 82 -5.70 17.81 -12.34
CA LEU A 82 -5.69 16.35 -12.27
C LEU A 82 -6.96 15.81 -11.60
N VAL A 83 -7.37 16.40 -10.48
CA VAL A 83 -8.60 16.01 -9.75
C VAL A 83 -9.84 16.20 -10.61
N ARG A 84 -9.95 17.32 -11.35
CA ARG A 84 -11.03 17.57 -12.30
C ARG A 84 -11.08 16.55 -13.43
N ILE A 85 -9.93 16.19 -14.00
CA ILE A 85 -9.85 15.19 -15.08
C ILE A 85 -10.34 13.83 -14.58
N VAL A 86 -9.90 13.39 -13.42
CA VAL A 86 -10.30 12.08 -12.88
C VAL A 86 -11.78 12.10 -12.46
N GLY A 87 -12.28 13.21 -11.90
CA GLY A 87 -13.69 13.37 -11.58
C GLY A 87 -14.57 13.36 -12.83
N TYR A 88 -14.15 14.08 -13.88
CA TYR A 88 -14.83 14.05 -15.17
C TYR A 88 -14.84 12.65 -15.79
N TRP A 89 -13.71 11.95 -15.72
CA TRP A 89 -13.60 10.59 -16.21
C TRP A 89 -14.54 9.64 -15.45
N ASP A 90 -14.55 9.67 -14.11
CA ASP A 90 -15.38 8.79 -13.29
C ASP A 90 -16.88 8.96 -13.58
N GLU A 91 -17.33 10.21 -13.77
CA GLU A 91 -18.73 10.52 -14.08
C GLU A 91 -19.14 10.14 -15.52
N ASN A 92 -18.26 10.37 -16.51
CA ASN A 92 -18.65 10.22 -17.91
C ASN A 92 -18.23 8.87 -18.50
N TYR A 93 -17.19 8.26 -17.97
CA TYR A 93 -16.58 7.04 -18.52
C TYR A 93 -16.34 5.95 -17.47
N GLY A 94 -16.60 6.23 -16.19
CA GLY A 94 -16.34 5.29 -15.09
C GLY A 94 -17.14 4.00 -15.18
N GLU A 95 -18.30 4.04 -15.85
CA GLU A 95 -19.14 2.86 -16.07
C GLU A 95 -18.98 2.24 -17.48
N TYR A 96 -18.05 2.78 -18.30
CA TYR A 96 -17.78 2.21 -19.61
C TYR A 96 -17.20 0.80 -19.49
N GLU A 97 -17.67 -0.09 -20.34
CA GLU A 97 -17.12 -1.43 -20.42
C GLU A 97 -15.69 -1.41 -21.02
N ALA A 98 -14.90 -2.39 -20.63
CA ALA A 98 -13.59 -2.62 -21.24
C ALA A 98 -13.74 -2.93 -22.73
N PRO A 99 -12.70 -2.70 -23.56
CA PRO A 99 -12.74 -3.06 -24.97
C PRO A 99 -13.14 -4.53 -25.16
N ALA A 100 -14.02 -4.78 -26.12
CA ALA A 100 -14.57 -6.12 -26.35
C ALA A 100 -13.51 -7.18 -26.70
N GLU A 101 -12.37 -6.73 -27.29
CA GLU A 101 -11.23 -7.61 -27.60
C GLU A 101 -10.37 -7.98 -26.37
N TRP A 102 -10.62 -7.36 -25.21
CA TRP A 102 -9.96 -7.75 -23.98
C TRP A 102 -10.68 -8.96 -23.39
N ASN A 103 -10.03 -10.10 -23.42
CA ASN A 103 -10.53 -11.28 -22.72
C ASN A 103 -10.14 -11.14 -21.23
N LEU A 104 -11.02 -10.54 -20.44
CA LEU A 104 -10.81 -10.35 -19.01
C LEU A 104 -11.04 -11.65 -18.21
N ASP A 105 -11.78 -12.61 -18.78
CA ASP A 105 -12.03 -13.91 -18.14
C ASP A 105 -10.72 -14.70 -17.92
N ALA A 106 -9.70 -14.41 -18.73
CA ALA A 106 -8.36 -14.98 -18.53
C ALA A 106 -7.58 -14.35 -17.36
N LEU A 107 -8.11 -13.30 -16.72
CA LEU A 107 -7.51 -12.61 -15.57
C LEU A 107 -8.08 -13.10 -14.25
N GLU A 108 -9.28 -13.64 -14.28
CA GLU A 108 -9.98 -14.17 -13.14
C GLU A 108 -9.95 -15.71 -13.28
N GLY A 109 -9.55 -16.40 -12.21
CA GLY A 109 -9.68 -17.86 -12.16
C GLY A 109 -11.14 -18.30 -12.31
N ASP A 110 -11.36 -19.57 -12.49
CA ASP A 110 -12.62 -20.30 -12.81
C ASP A 110 -13.86 -20.00 -11.92
N ASP A 111 -14.05 -18.78 -11.47
CA ASP A 111 -15.28 -18.41 -10.76
C ASP A 111 -16.41 -18.14 -11.77
N ASP A 112 -17.41 -18.99 -11.75
CA ASP A 112 -18.66 -19.02 -12.53
C ASP A 112 -19.54 -17.74 -12.46
N ASP A 113 -18.99 -16.61 -12.02
CA ASP A 113 -19.75 -15.39 -11.83
C ASP A 113 -19.57 -14.41 -13.00
N TYR A 114 -20.30 -14.69 -14.12
CA TYR A 114 -20.42 -13.81 -15.29
C TYR A 114 -20.63 -12.33 -14.93
N TYR A 115 -21.18 -12.04 -13.75
CA TYR A 115 -21.35 -10.68 -13.23
C TYR A 115 -20.07 -10.13 -12.55
N LYS A 116 -19.13 -10.98 -12.12
CA LYS A 116 -17.85 -10.52 -11.52
C LYS A 116 -16.86 -10.09 -12.61
N ALA A 117 -16.75 -10.84 -13.70
CA ALA A 117 -15.90 -10.50 -14.84
C ALA A 117 -16.25 -9.12 -15.43
N ARG A 118 -17.54 -8.78 -15.53
CA ARG A 118 -17.99 -7.44 -15.92
C ARG A 118 -17.64 -6.33 -14.91
N ARG A 119 -17.37 -6.65 -13.65
CA ARG A 119 -17.06 -5.68 -12.59
C ARG A 119 -15.57 -5.33 -12.53
N HIS A 120 -14.70 -6.23 -12.97
CA HIS A 120 -13.26 -5.96 -12.95
C HIS A 120 -12.83 -5.26 -14.24
N ASN A 121 -12.96 -3.92 -14.25
CA ASN A 121 -12.38 -3.08 -15.29
C ASN A 121 -11.05 -2.48 -14.78
N PRO A 122 -9.89 -3.00 -15.21
CA PRO A 122 -8.58 -2.55 -14.72
C PRO A 122 -8.33 -1.07 -15.02
N LEU A 123 -8.85 -0.52 -16.13
CA LEU A 123 -8.79 0.91 -16.40
C LEU A 123 -9.56 1.71 -15.34
N ARG A 124 -10.76 1.24 -14.95
CA ARG A 124 -11.56 1.87 -13.88
C ARG A 124 -10.80 1.89 -12.56
N HIS A 125 -10.22 0.77 -12.17
CA HIS A 125 -9.45 0.66 -10.94
C HIS A 125 -8.20 1.55 -10.97
N MET A 126 -7.49 1.57 -12.09
CA MET A 126 -6.31 2.43 -12.30
C MET A 126 -6.67 3.92 -12.18
N MET A 127 -7.71 4.38 -12.86
CA MET A 127 -8.12 5.80 -12.83
C MET A 127 -8.65 6.22 -11.46
N ARG A 128 -9.42 5.36 -10.77
CA ARG A 128 -9.88 5.61 -9.41
C ARG A 128 -8.72 5.66 -8.40
N ALA A 129 -7.72 4.81 -8.58
CA ALA A 129 -6.50 4.85 -7.77
C ALA A 129 -5.71 6.15 -8.01
N LEU A 130 -5.56 6.59 -9.26
CA LEU A 130 -4.97 7.88 -9.59
C LEU A 130 -5.71 9.05 -8.93
N GLY A 131 -7.05 9.02 -8.94
CA GLY A 131 -7.88 10.04 -8.28
C GLY A 131 -7.65 10.09 -6.77
N LYS A 132 -7.45 8.95 -6.11
CA LYS A 132 -7.08 8.88 -4.69
C LYS A 132 -5.67 9.42 -4.45
N ALA A 133 -4.71 9.05 -5.29
CA ALA A 133 -3.34 9.55 -5.22
C ALA A 133 -3.27 11.07 -5.39
N ALA A 134 -4.01 11.63 -6.35
CA ALA A 134 -4.12 13.07 -6.59
C ALA A 134 -4.71 13.84 -5.40
N LYS A 135 -5.53 13.19 -4.57
CA LYS A 135 -6.10 13.74 -3.34
C LYS A 135 -5.24 13.49 -2.10
N GLY A 136 -4.01 12.98 -2.26
CA GLY A 136 -3.03 12.79 -1.19
C GLY A 136 -2.92 11.36 -0.64
N ASP A 137 -3.69 10.38 -1.15
CA ASP A 137 -3.47 8.96 -0.83
C ASP A 137 -2.33 8.41 -1.69
N ILE A 138 -1.09 8.70 -1.31
CA ILE A 138 0.12 8.32 -2.07
C ILE A 138 0.19 6.79 -2.25
N ALA A 139 -0.28 5.99 -1.28
CA ALA A 139 -0.32 4.54 -1.38
C ALA A 139 -1.22 4.05 -2.54
N ALA A 140 -2.19 4.87 -2.97
CA ALA A 140 -3.00 4.55 -4.14
C ALA A 140 -2.18 4.52 -5.44
N MET A 141 -0.99 5.15 -5.49
CA MET A 141 -0.11 5.07 -6.66
C MET A 141 0.38 3.65 -6.93
N SER A 142 0.70 2.89 -5.89
CA SER A 142 1.06 1.46 -6.04
C SER A 142 -0.10 0.66 -6.63
N ARG A 143 -1.33 0.93 -6.18
CA ARG A 143 -2.52 0.27 -6.74
C ARG A 143 -2.73 0.62 -8.21
N ALA A 144 -2.53 1.90 -8.59
CA ALA A 144 -2.60 2.32 -9.99
C ALA A 144 -1.56 1.59 -10.84
N MET A 145 -0.33 1.46 -10.34
CA MET A 145 0.75 0.75 -11.06
C MET A 145 0.48 -0.76 -11.18
N ASN A 146 -0.14 -1.41 -10.20
CA ASN A 146 -0.55 -2.80 -10.33
C ASN A 146 -1.57 -2.99 -11.46
N GLU A 147 -2.52 -2.06 -11.62
CA GLU A 147 -3.48 -2.13 -12.73
C GLU A 147 -2.83 -1.83 -14.10
N VAL A 148 -1.73 -1.07 -14.13
CA VAL A 148 -0.93 -0.90 -15.36
C VAL A 148 -0.46 -2.24 -15.91
N LEU A 149 -0.09 -3.18 -15.05
CA LEU A 149 0.34 -4.52 -15.46
C LEU A 149 -0.79 -5.28 -16.16
N ASN A 150 -2.02 -5.13 -15.67
CA ASN A 150 -3.20 -5.77 -16.23
C ASN A 150 -3.55 -5.22 -17.62
N VAL A 151 -3.40 -3.91 -17.85
CA VAL A 151 -3.72 -3.27 -19.14
C VAL A 151 -2.57 -3.25 -20.12
N ALA A 152 -1.33 -3.24 -19.68
CA ALA A 152 -0.16 -3.03 -20.53
C ALA A 152 0.04 -4.09 -21.64
N ARG A 153 -0.57 -5.27 -21.48
CA ARG A 153 -0.56 -6.35 -22.50
C ARG A 153 -1.48 -6.08 -23.69
N PHE A 154 -2.40 -5.12 -23.58
CA PHE A 154 -3.37 -4.80 -24.62
C PHE A 154 -2.90 -3.57 -25.39
N SER A 155 -2.23 -3.74 -26.51
CA SER A 155 -1.75 -2.64 -27.34
C SER A 155 -2.84 -2.02 -28.21
N GLY A 156 -2.86 -0.70 -28.32
CA GLY A 156 -3.81 0.02 -29.17
C GLY A 156 -4.14 1.42 -28.67
N ILE A 157 -4.90 2.15 -29.48
CA ILE A 157 -5.49 3.45 -29.13
C ILE A 157 -6.99 3.21 -28.95
N TYR A 158 -7.50 3.63 -27.80
CA TYR A 158 -8.89 3.44 -27.38
C TYR A 158 -9.55 4.78 -27.12
N GLU A 159 -10.77 4.94 -27.61
CA GLU A 159 -11.57 6.16 -27.44
C GLU A 159 -12.98 5.79 -26.99
N PRO A 160 -13.71 6.70 -26.31
CA PRO A 160 -15.07 6.44 -25.89
C PRO A 160 -16.00 6.20 -27.08
N GLY A 161 -16.79 5.16 -27.02
CA GLY A 161 -17.78 4.81 -28.03
C GLY A 161 -19.06 4.26 -27.40
N ARG A 162 -19.90 3.66 -28.24
CA ARG A 162 -21.09 2.95 -27.80
C ARG A 162 -21.18 1.62 -28.51
N ASP A 163 -21.69 0.62 -27.82
CA ASP A 163 -21.97 -0.68 -28.39
C ASP A 163 -23.30 -0.67 -29.22
N SER A 164 -23.73 -1.82 -29.70
CA SER A 164 -24.96 -1.97 -30.47
C SER A 164 -26.25 -1.73 -29.66
N TYR A 165 -26.17 -1.75 -28.32
CA TYR A 165 -27.28 -1.49 -27.40
C TYR A 165 -27.30 -0.05 -26.91
N GLY A 166 -26.26 0.72 -27.23
CA GLY A 166 -26.13 2.12 -26.82
C GLY A 166 -25.36 2.32 -25.52
N ASP A 167 -24.83 1.24 -24.93
CA ASP A 167 -24.02 1.29 -23.72
C ASP A 167 -22.62 1.82 -24.00
N GLY A 168 -22.04 2.48 -23.00
CA GLY A 168 -20.70 3.07 -23.12
C GLY A 168 -19.62 1.98 -23.15
N ILE A 169 -18.73 2.03 -24.14
CA ILE A 169 -17.63 1.09 -24.30
C ILE A 169 -16.37 1.79 -24.80
N TRP A 170 -15.21 1.29 -24.40
CA TRP A 170 -13.95 1.71 -24.99
C TRP A 170 -13.71 0.98 -26.31
N VAL A 171 -13.59 1.77 -27.41
CA VAL A 171 -13.44 1.24 -28.77
C VAL A 171 -12.02 1.44 -29.23
N LYS A 172 -11.41 0.39 -29.82
CA LYS A 172 -10.11 0.49 -30.46
C LYS A 172 -10.21 1.28 -31.74
N THR A 173 -9.57 2.45 -31.80
CA THR A 173 -9.61 3.36 -32.93
C THR A 173 -8.29 3.37 -33.72
N GLY A 174 -7.22 2.80 -33.18
CA GLY A 174 -5.92 2.78 -33.84
C GLY A 174 -4.94 1.76 -33.27
N ASN A 175 -3.82 1.63 -33.96
CA ASN A 175 -2.71 0.78 -33.53
C ASN A 175 -1.67 1.60 -32.77
N SER A 176 -1.18 1.06 -31.68
CA SER A 176 -0.05 1.55 -30.90
C SER A 176 0.66 0.35 -30.29
N LYS A 177 1.95 0.45 -30.02
CA LYS A 177 2.67 -0.54 -29.22
C LYS A 177 2.27 -0.48 -27.74
N ASP A 178 1.81 0.68 -27.30
CA ASP A 178 1.36 0.96 -25.95
C ASP A 178 -0.17 0.91 -25.87
N VAL A 179 -0.73 0.81 -24.70
CA VAL A 179 -2.14 1.06 -24.46
C VAL A 179 -2.34 2.56 -24.26
N VAL A 180 -3.19 3.17 -25.08
CA VAL A 180 -3.45 4.60 -25.05
C VAL A 180 -4.95 4.85 -25.01
N PHE A 181 -5.44 5.42 -23.91
CA PHE A 181 -6.80 5.90 -23.79
C PHE A 181 -6.85 7.39 -24.07
N LYS A 182 -7.76 7.81 -24.97
CA LYS A 182 -7.98 9.21 -25.31
C LYS A 182 -9.42 9.59 -25.07
N PHE A 183 -9.65 10.69 -24.36
CA PHE A 183 -10.98 11.22 -24.14
C PHE A 183 -10.97 12.75 -24.03
N PRO A 184 -12.04 13.43 -24.48
CA PRO A 184 -12.18 14.86 -24.30
C PRO A 184 -12.52 15.19 -22.85
N CYS A 185 -11.90 16.25 -22.32
CA CYS A 185 -12.20 16.81 -21.01
C CYS A 185 -12.03 18.33 -21.04
N ASN A 186 -13.10 19.09 -20.82
CA ASN A 186 -13.08 20.56 -20.75
C ASN A 186 -12.36 21.23 -21.94
N GLY A 187 -12.65 20.77 -23.17
CA GLY A 187 -12.08 21.32 -24.41
C GLY A 187 -10.65 20.88 -24.72
N ASN A 188 -10.02 20.10 -23.86
CA ASN A 188 -8.72 19.46 -24.09
C ASN A 188 -8.88 17.97 -24.40
N ASN A 189 -7.87 17.40 -25.04
CA ASN A 189 -7.74 15.95 -25.16
C ASN A 189 -6.84 15.44 -24.04
N VAL A 190 -7.39 14.56 -23.22
CA VAL A 190 -6.65 13.80 -22.21
C VAL A 190 -6.16 12.51 -22.85
N GLU A 191 -4.91 12.16 -22.55
CA GLU A 191 -4.28 10.92 -22.99
C GLU A 191 -3.70 10.21 -21.78
N VAL A 192 -4.15 8.96 -21.55
CA VAL A 192 -3.60 8.06 -20.54
C VAL A 192 -2.88 6.93 -21.26
N LYS A 193 -1.58 6.80 -21.00
CA LYS A 193 -0.73 5.74 -21.56
C LYS A 193 -0.33 4.78 -20.47
N ALA A 194 -0.47 3.49 -20.77
CA ALA A 194 0.04 2.42 -19.95
C ALA A 194 0.85 1.46 -20.84
N PHE A 195 2.06 1.14 -20.46
CA PHE A 195 2.84 0.16 -21.16
C PHE A 195 3.82 -0.58 -20.26
N GLY A 196 4.12 -1.83 -20.64
CA GLY A 196 5.12 -2.66 -20.00
C GLY A 196 6.17 -3.11 -21.00
N GLU A 197 7.41 -3.20 -20.56
CA GLU A 197 8.54 -3.70 -21.33
C GLU A 197 9.20 -4.88 -20.62
N GLY A 198 9.64 -5.87 -21.41
CA GLY A 198 10.39 -7.01 -20.91
C GLY A 198 9.53 -8.13 -20.36
N GLY A 199 10.21 -9.26 -20.12
CA GLY A 199 9.59 -10.54 -19.90
C GLY A 199 8.49 -10.57 -18.88
N THR A 200 7.39 -11.18 -19.26
CA THR A 200 6.38 -11.63 -18.32
C THR A 200 6.90 -12.90 -17.68
N TRP A 201 7.00 -12.87 -16.38
CA TRP A 201 7.22 -14.08 -15.64
C TRP A 201 5.85 -14.59 -15.19
N GLY A 202 5.54 -15.83 -15.53
CA GLY A 202 4.29 -16.45 -15.13
C GLY A 202 4.53 -17.95 -14.99
N GLU A 203 4.68 -18.45 -13.78
CA GLU A 203 4.41 -19.84 -13.49
C GLU A 203 3.08 -19.93 -12.78
N GLN A 204 2.16 -20.66 -13.37
CA GLN A 204 0.94 -21.08 -12.74
C GLN A 204 1.20 -22.47 -12.14
N GLU A 205 1.90 -22.51 -11.01
CA GLU A 205 1.89 -23.64 -10.11
C GLU A 205 1.37 -23.14 -8.79
N GLY A 206 0.33 -23.75 -8.29
CA GLY A 206 -0.25 -23.44 -7.00
C GLY A 206 -1.05 -22.13 -6.95
N GLY A 207 -1.81 -21.76 -8.00
CA GLY A 207 -2.74 -20.62 -7.96
C GLY A 207 -2.11 -19.24 -7.87
N ILE A 208 -0.81 -19.11 -7.63
CA ILE A 208 -0.13 -17.83 -7.54
C ILE A 208 0.48 -17.50 -8.90
N ARG A 209 -0.12 -16.55 -9.60
CA ARG A 209 0.43 -15.98 -10.82
C ARG A 209 1.08 -14.65 -10.51
N VAL A 210 2.40 -14.59 -10.62
CA VAL A 210 3.15 -13.35 -10.49
C VAL A 210 3.67 -12.94 -11.88
N GLU A 211 3.08 -11.89 -12.45
CA GLU A 211 3.60 -11.25 -13.66
C GLU A 211 4.30 -9.95 -13.28
N VAL A 212 5.59 -9.84 -13.54
CA VAL A 212 6.34 -8.61 -13.33
C VAL A 212 7.06 -8.21 -14.60
N PRO A 213 6.65 -7.14 -15.31
CA PRO A 213 7.43 -6.59 -16.39
C PRO A 213 8.72 -5.98 -15.84
N ARG A 214 9.79 -6.02 -16.60
CA ARG A 214 11.04 -5.32 -16.25
C ARG A 214 10.83 -3.82 -16.12
N LYS A 215 9.87 -3.30 -16.86
CA LYS A 215 9.47 -1.90 -16.78
C LYS A 215 7.98 -1.75 -17.01
N ALA A 216 7.31 -0.99 -16.14
CA ALA A 216 5.94 -0.55 -16.34
C ALA A 216 5.87 0.97 -16.24
N THR A 217 5.09 1.60 -17.13
CA THR A 217 4.98 3.06 -17.17
C THR A 217 3.51 3.47 -17.28
N LEU A 218 3.16 4.49 -16.53
CA LEU A 218 1.86 5.17 -16.58
C LEU A 218 2.08 6.66 -16.79
N ILE A 219 1.48 7.22 -17.84
CA ILE A 219 1.55 8.65 -18.15
C ILE A 219 0.12 9.18 -18.34
N LEU A 220 -0.17 10.32 -17.74
CA LEU A 220 -1.39 11.09 -18.00
C LEU A 220 -1.02 12.48 -18.50
N ASN A 221 -1.48 12.81 -19.70
CA ASN A 221 -1.30 14.12 -20.34
C ASN A 221 -2.65 14.82 -20.53
N ASN A 222 -2.66 16.13 -20.34
CA ASN A 222 -3.79 17.01 -20.65
C ASN A 222 -3.36 18.10 -21.62
N GLY A 223 -3.84 18.04 -22.87
CA GLY A 223 -3.49 19.03 -23.89
C GLY A 223 -1.98 19.13 -24.15
N GLY A 224 -1.22 18.04 -23.96
CA GLY A 224 0.23 17.98 -24.12
C GLY A 224 1.03 18.31 -22.85
N THR A 225 0.37 18.69 -21.74
CA THR A 225 1.02 18.87 -20.44
C THR A 225 0.97 17.55 -19.68
N GLU A 226 2.11 17.04 -19.26
CA GLU A 226 2.22 15.85 -18.42
C GLU A 226 1.81 16.18 -16.97
N LEU A 227 0.82 15.47 -16.46
CA LEU A 227 0.31 15.62 -15.08
C LEU A 227 0.69 14.44 -14.19
N VAL A 228 0.85 13.26 -14.78
CA VAL A 228 1.29 12.05 -14.07
C VAL A 228 2.33 11.35 -14.93
N ASN A 229 3.40 10.96 -14.28
CA ASN A 229 4.42 10.08 -14.84
C ASN A 229 4.90 9.13 -13.75
N ALA A 230 4.63 7.85 -13.91
CA ALA A 230 5.08 6.84 -12.97
C ALA A 230 5.75 5.70 -13.72
N VAL A 231 6.92 5.31 -13.25
CA VAL A 231 7.74 4.23 -13.82
C VAL A 231 8.12 3.29 -12.70
N VAL A 232 7.86 2.00 -12.91
CA VAL A 232 8.43 0.91 -12.12
C VAL A 232 9.44 0.19 -13.01
N GLU A 233 10.64 0.02 -12.50
CA GLU A 233 11.66 -0.84 -13.09
C GLU A 233 11.98 -1.96 -12.11
N SER A 234 11.97 -3.20 -12.57
CA SER A 234 12.22 -4.36 -11.72
C SER A 234 13.21 -5.32 -12.34
N ASN A 235 14.06 -5.87 -11.51
CA ASN A 235 14.93 -6.99 -11.84
C ASN A 235 14.96 -7.95 -10.66
N LEU A 236 14.45 -9.16 -10.87
CA LEU A 236 14.52 -10.25 -9.88
C LEU A 236 15.23 -11.41 -10.57
N ASP A 237 16.38 -11.75 -10.03
CA ASP A 237 17.21 -12.85 -10.50
C ASP A 237 17.28 -13.98 -9.48
N PHE A 238 16.51 -15.03 -9.74
CA PHE A 238 16.52 -16.22 -8.88
C PHE A 238 17.80 -17.03 -8.97
N ASN A 239 18.59 -16.90 -10.04
CA ASN A 239 19.86 -17.60 -10.18
C ASN A 239 20.95 -16.86 -9.42
N ALA A 240 20.98 -15.54 -9.52
CA ALA A 240 21.85 -14.68 -8.72
C ALA A 240 21.32 -14.43 -7.32
N HIS A 241 20.07 -14.80 -7.04
CA HIS A 241 19.34 -14.52 -5.79
C HIS A 241 19.32 -13.04 -5.42
N THR A 242 18.97 -12.19 -6.37
CA THR A 242 18.89 -10.75 -6.16
C THR A 242 17.54 -10.17 -6.56
N ILE A 243 17.13 -9.11 -5.87
CA ILE A 243 15.95 -8.31 -6.18
C ILE A 243 16.31 -6.84 -6.27
N ASN A 244 15.81 -6.18 -7.29
CA ASN A 244 15.84 -4.72 -7.41
C ASN A 244 14.52 -4.25 -8.01
N VAL A 245 13.80 -3.39 -7.29
CA VAL A 245 12.56 -2.76 -7.77
C VAL A 245 12.61 -1.29 -7.46
N ASP A 246 12.57 -0.45 -8.49
CA ASP A 246 12.59 0.99 -8.37
C ASP A 246 11.28 1.58 -8.90
N LEU A 247 10.54 2.31 -8.05
CA LEU A 247 9.38 3.13 -8.41
C LEU A 247 9.78 4.60 -8.41
N ASN A 248 9.53 5.29 -9.51
CA ASN A 248 9.61 6.74 -9.61
C ASN A 248 8.25 7.25 -10.10
N ALA A 249 7.57 8.06 -9.30
CA ALA A 249 6.28 8.63 -9.67
C ALA A 249 6.26 10.13 -9.42
N SER A 250 5.73 10.87 -10.40
CA SER A 250 5.44 12.29 -10.32
C SER A 250 3.95 12.51 -10.57
N LEU A 251 3.29 13.20 -9.66
CA LEU A 251 1.90 13.63 -9.76
C LEU A 251 1.88 15.14 -9.55
N VAL A 252 1.95 15.90 -10.64
CA VAL A 252 2.08 17.37 -10.59
C VAL A 252 3.29 17.78 -9.75
N ASN A 253 3.10 18.26 -8.51
CA ASN A 253 4.17 18.69 -7.60
C ASN A 253 4.56 17.62 -6.57
N VAL A 254 3.87 16.48 -6.51
CA VAL A 254 4.23 15.36 -5.65
C VAL A 254 5.19 14.45 -6.38
N ASN A 255 6.32 14.12 -5.77
CA ASN A 255 7.22 13.09 -6.26
C ASN A 255 7.35 12.00 -5.22
N LEU A 256 7.23 10.76 -5.66
CA LEU A 256 7.43 9.56 -4.87
C LEU A 256 8.54 8.73 -5.52
N LYS A 257 9.55 8.38 -4.74
CA LYS A 257 10.58 7.42 -5.12
C LYS A 257 10.60 6.29 -4.12
N SER A 258 10.63 5.06 -4.59
CA SER A 258 10.79 3.88 -3.74
C SER A 258 11.78 2.94 -4.41
N SER A 259 12.72 2.42 -3.65
CA SER A 259 13.72 1.47 -4.11
C SER A 259 13.79 0.28 -3.16
N THR A 260 13.54 -0.91 -3.67
CA THR A 260 13.70 -2.17 -2.94
C THR A 260 14.86 -2.94 -3.54
N LYS A 261 15.86 -3.24 -2.73
CA LYS A 261 17.05 -3.99 -3.13
C LYS A 261 17.37 -5.07 -2.12
N GLY A 262 17.86 -6.20 -2.59
CA GLY A 262 18.27 -7.24 -1.66
C GLY A 262 18.76 -8.51 -2.32
N ASP A 263 19.04 -9.46 -1.45
CA ASP A 263 19.50 -10.80 -1.79
C ASP A 263 18.84 -11.85 -0.86
N ASN A 264 19.38 -13.08 -0.88
CA ASN A 264 18.91 -14.15 -0.01
C ASN A 264 19.02 -13.86 1.49
N ASN A 265 19.78 -12.84 1.91
CA ASN A 265 20.06 -12.58 3.31
C ASN A 265 19.42 -11.31 3.83
N SER A 266 19.17 -10.34 2.95
CA SER A 266 18.60 -9.05 3.36
C SER A 266 17.88 -8.38 2.21
N ILE A 267 16.70 -7.85 2.48
CA ILE A 267 15.95 -6.98 1.56
C ILE A 267 15.76 -5.63 2.25
N ARG A 268 16.13 -4.56 1.56
CA ARG A 268 15.98 -3.19 2.03
C ARG A 268 15.10 -2.39 1.08
N THR A 269 14.12 -1.69 1.65
CA THR A 269 13.28 -0.73 0.93
C THR A 269 13.55 0.66 1.46
N GLU A 270 13.71 1.62 0.56
CA GLU A 270 13.78 3.05 0.86
C GLU A 270 12.71 3.79 0.07
N THR A 271 11.96 4.65 0.73
CA THR A 271 10.90 5.44 0.13
C THR A 271 11.06 6.91 0.51
N TYR A 272 10.90 7.78 -0.47
CA TYR A 272 10.98 9.23 -0.32
C TYR A 272 9.76 9.87 -0.95
N ALA A 273 9.15 10.80 -0.23
CA ALA A 273 8.10 11.65 -0.76
C ALA A 273 8.54 13.12 -0.68
N SER A 274 8.35 13.85 -1.76
CA SER A 274 8.59 15.30 -1.79
C SER A 274 7.43 16.04 -2.43
N TYR A 275 7.24 17.29 -2.03
CA TYR A 275 6.28 18.22 -2.60
C TYR A 275 6.98 19.47 -3.05
N ALA A 276 6.83 19.86 -4.32
CA ALA A 276 7.50 21.01 -4.94
C ALA A 276 9.02 21.04 -4.66
N GLY A 277 9.67 19.87 -4.69
CA GLY A 277 11.10 19.71 -4.45
C GLY A 277 11.50 19.68 -2.95
N ARG A 278 10.56 19.91 -2.01
CA ARG A 278 10.82 19.77 -0.58
C ARG A 278 10.52 18.34 -0.13
N GLN A 279 11.49 17.64 0.44
CA GLN A 279 11.25 16.34 1.06
C GLN A 279 10.29 16.51 2.25
N VAL A 280 9.21 15.73 2.23
CA VAL A 280 8.16 15.75 3.26
C VAL A 280 8.14 14.47 4.10
N ALA A 281 8.59 13.35 3.52
CA ALA A 281 8.70 12.09 4.24
C ALA A 281 9.82 11.22 3.67
N ARG A 282 10.37 10.38 4.53
CA ARG A 282 11.31 9.30 4.19
C ARG A 282 10.96 8.09 5.02
N SER A 283 11.12 6.91 4.45
CA SER A 283 11.04 5.65 5.19
C SER A 283 12.10 4.69 4.69
N THR A 284 12.71 3.95 5.60
CA THR A 284 13.57 2.81 5.29
C THR A 284 13.10 1.62 6.09
N ALA A 285 13.01 0.46 5.43
CA ALA A 285 12.75 -0.80 6.08
C ALA A 285 13.78 -1.83 5.60
N THR A 286 14.26 -2.65 6.50
CA THR A 286 15.17 -3.75 6.17
C THR A 286 14.63 -5.00 6.83
N VAL A 287 14.55 -6.09 6.08
CA VAL A 287 14.26 -7.43 6.60
C VAL A 287 15.48 -8.28 6.33
N ASN A 288 16.01 -8.91 7.38
CA ASN A 288 17.08 -9.87 7.27
C ASN A 288 16.52 -11.28 7.36
N GLY A 289 17.11 -12.19 6.60
CA GLY A 289 16.55 -13.53 6.51
C GLY A 289 17.48 -14.55 5.91
N ARG A 290 16.90 -15.59 5.35
CA ARG A 290 17.59 -16.67 4.62
C ARG A 290 16.75 -17.10 3.43
N ASN A 291 17.38 -17.26 2.29
CA ASN A 291 16.71 -17.71 1.07
C ASN A 291 15.53 -16.79 0.66
N MET A 292 15.64 -15.49 0.95
CA MET A 292 14.55 -14.53 0.72
C MET A 292 14.26 -14.30 -0.76
N VAL A 293 15.26 -14.58 -1.61
CA VAL A 293 15.15 -14.53 -3.09
C VAL A 293 15.46 -15.91 -3.66
N ASP A 294 14.96 -16.96 -3.01
CA ASP A 294 15.00 -18.34 -3.52
C ASP A 294 13.59 -18.78 -3.90
N ARG A 295 13.42 -19.16 -5.17
CA ARG A 295 12.11 -19.54 -5.72
C ARG A 295 11.41 -20.64 -4.92
N ASN A 296 12.18 -21.70 -4.53
CA ASN A 296 11.59 -22.81 -3.80
C ASN A 296 11.24 -22.44 -2.36
N ALA A 297 12.07 -21.59 -1.73
CA ALA A 297 11.77 -21.11 -0.39
C ALA A 297 10.51 -20.23 -0.39
N ILE A 298 10.36 -19.32 -1.36
CA ILE A 298 9.15 -18.50 -1.52
C ILE A 298 7.92 -19.37 -1.79
N LYS A 299 8.04 -20.34 -2.69
CA LYS A 299 6.93 -21.27 -3.00
C LYS A 299 6.50 -22.07 -1.75
N ASN A 300 7.44 -22.46 -0.91
CA ASN A 300 7.18 -23.20 0.32
C ASN A 300 6.59 -22.34 1.46
N LEU A 301 6.46 -21.01 1.29
CA LEU A 301 5.70 -20.17 2.22
C LEU A 301 4.18 -20.40 2.14
N PHE A 302 3.73 -21.09 1.09
CA PHE A 302 2.31 -21.35 0.87
C PHE A 302 2.11 -22.86 0.72
N LYS A 303 1.23 -23.41 1.53
CA LYS A 303 0.79 -24.81 1.43
C LYS A 303 -0.51 -24.86 0.66
N GLU A 304 -0.56 -25.75 -0.32
CA GLU A 304 -1.80 -26.10 -0.99
C GLU A 304 -2.60 -27.02 -0.07
N GLU A 305 -3.79 -26.56 0.32
CA GLU A 305 -4.76 -27.35 1.08
C GLU A 305 -5.96 -27.66 0.17
N LYS A 306 -6.49 -28.89 0.30
CA LYS A 306 -7.59 -29.37 -0.53
C LYS A 306 -8.69 -29.95 0.34
N GLU A 307 -9.89 -29.50 0.13
CA GLU A 307 -11.08 -30.08 0.71
C GLU A 307 -11.98 -30.67 -0.37
N HIS A 308 -12.47 -31.87 -0.11
CA HIS A 308 -13.44 -32.51 -0.98
C HIS A 308 -14.79 -32.50 -0.27
N TYR A 309 -15.77 -31.89 -0.87
CA TYR A 309 -17.13 -31.92 -0.37
C TYR A 309 -18.09 -32.46 -1.43
N GLU A 310 -19.13 -33.15 -0.96
CA GLU A 310 -20.19 -33.70 -1.78
C GLU A 310 -21.45 -32.87 -1.59
N ASP A 311 -22.02 -32.37 -2.69
CA ASP A 311 -23.30 -31.67 -2.62
C ASP A 311 -24.46 -32.60 -2.36
N GLY A 312 -25.63 -32.04 -2.05
CA GLY A 312 -26.86 -32.84 -1.82
C GLY A 312 -27.36 -33.64 -3.03
N TYR A 313 -26.66 -33.57 -4.16
CA TYR A 313 -26.95 -34.30 -5.40
C TYR A 313 -25.92 -35.39 -5.72
N GLY A 314 -24.90 -35.55 -4.88
CA GLY A 314 -23.84 -36.54 -5.03
C GLY A 314 -22.71 -36.12 -5.96
N ASN A 315 -22.60 -34.81 -6.31
CA ASN A 315 -21.44 -34.32 -7.03
C ASN A 315 -20.32 -34.04 -6.04
N VAL A 316 -19.10 -34.46 -6.38
CA VAL A 316 -17.92 -34.23 -5.58
C VAL A 316 -17.18 -33.01 -6.15
N TYR A 317 -16.92 -32.03 -5.29
CA TYR A 317 -16.17 -30.83 -5.59
C TYR A 317 -14.85 -30.86 -4.84
N GLU A 318 -13.79 -30.34 -5.46
CA GLU A 318 -12.51 -30.09 -4.83
C GLU A 318 -12.35 -28.58 -4.69
N GLU A 319 -12.26 -28.11 -3.46
CA GLU A 319 -11.89 -26.72 -3.16
C GLU A 319 -10.40 -26.69 -2.82
N VAL A 320 -9.66 -25.79 -3.47
CA VAL A 320 -8.21 -25.64 -3.30
C VAL A 320 -7.94 -24.23 -2.80
N TRP A 321 -7.29 -24.13 -1.63
CA TRP A 321 -6.81 -22.84 -1.13
C TRP A 321 -5.34 -22.95 -0.72
N TYR A 322 -4.72 -21.79 -0.50
CA TYR A 322 -3.33 -21.71 -0.09
C TYR A 322 -3.23 -21.13 1.31
N GLU A 323 -2.68 -21.90 2.22
CA GLU A 323 -2.42 -21.49 3.59
C GLU A 323 -0.96 -21.03 3.76
N PHE A 324 -0.75 -19.93 4.49
CA PHE A 324 0.57 -19.40 4.77
C PHE A 324 1.32 -20.30 5.77
N ASP A 325 2.50 -20.82 5.39
CA ASP A 325 3.32 -21.68 6.26
C ASP A 325 4.16 -20.83 7.24
N VAL A 326 3.61 -20.61 8.42
CA VAL A 326 4.24 -19.89 9.51
C VAL A 326 5.61 -20.48 9.88
N ALA A 327 5.75 -21.81 9.89
CA ALA A 327 7.01 -22.46 10.25
C ALA A 327 8.11 -22.26 9.21
N GLN A 328 7.75 -22.04 7.95
CA GLN A 328 8.71 -21.64 6.92
C GLN A 328 9.02 -20.15 7.02
N ALA A 329 8.03 -19.31 7.30
CA ALA A 329 8.23 -17.88 7.52
C ALA A 329 9.20 -17.61 8.69
N GLU A 330 9.07 -18.32 9.80
CA GLU A 330 10.02 -18.24 10.92
C GLU A 330 11.47 -18.59 10.55
N LYS A 331 11.67 -19.53 9.63
CA LYS A 331 13.00 -19.89 9.13
C LYS A 331 13.55 -18.88 8.14
N MET A 332 12.66 -18.27 7.36
CA MET A 332 13.00 -17.34 6.29
C MET A 332 13.24 -15.92 6.80
N PHE A 333 12.39 -15.39 7.65
CA PHE A 333 12.44 -14.02 8.15
C PHE A 333 12.99 -13.97 9.58
N ILE A 334 14.20 -13.43 9.75
CA ILE A 334 14.93 -13.47 11.04
C ILE A 334 14.65 -12.22 11.85
N ASP A 335 14.95 -11.06 11.32
CA ASP A 335 14.74 -9.78 11.98
C ASP A 335 14.38 -8.67 11.00
N GLY A 336 13.91 -7.56 11.53
CA GLY A 336 13.57 -6.38 10.77
C GLY A 336 14.06 -5.10 11.44
N LYS A 337 14.21 -4.06 10.63
CA LYS A 337 14.51 -2.71 11.09
C LYS A 337 13.69 -1.71 10.30
N THR A 338 13.17 -0.69 10.99
CA THR A 338 12.45 0.43 10.36
C THR A 338 13.00 1.76 10.85
N ASP A 339 12.96 2.75 9.98
CA ASP A 339 13.32 4.14 10.27
C ASP A 339 12.55 5.06 9.31
N SER A 340 11.59 5.78 9.84
CA SER A 340 10.73 6.68 9.07
C SER A 340 10.78 8.08 9.67
N ASP A 341 10.80 9.08 8.81
CA ASP A 341 10.87 10.49 9.18
C ASP A 341 9.84 11.30 8.42
N VAL A 342 9.21 12.25 9.10
CA VAL A 342 8.31 13.24 8.53
C VAL A 342 8.81 14.64 8.84
N LEU A 343 9.12 15.42 7.81
CA LEU A 343 9.63 16.79 7.85
C LEU A 343 10.94 17.00 8.66
N GLY A 344 11.66 15.92 9.01
CA GLY A 344 12.80 16.00 9.95
C GLY A 344 12.38 16.26 11.40
N LYS A 345 11.11 16.10 11.73
CA LYS A 345 10.51 16.47 13.02
C LYS A 345 9.96 15.28 13.81
N ILE A 346 9.35 14.35 13.09
CA ILE A 346 8.76 13.13 13.66
C ILE A 346 9.57 11.97 13.12
N ARG A 347 10.14 11.14 13.97
CA ARG A 347 10.85 9.93 13.58
C ARG A 347 10.25 8.72 14.30
N VAL A 348 9.93 7.68 13.56
CA VAL A 348 9.56 6.38 14.08
C VAL A 348 10.64 5.39 13.67
N ALA A 349 11.35 4.84 14.63
CA ALA A 349 12.46 3.94 14.34
C ALA A 349 12.51 2.79 15.35
N GLY A 350 12.99 1.64 14.90
CA GLY A 350 13.15 0.49 15.77
C GLY A 350 13.53 -0.79 15.06
N THR A 351 13.48 -1.86 15.81
CA THR A 351 13.82 -3.22 15.36
C THR A 351 12.70 -4.19 15.70
N ILE A 352 12.60 -5.22 14.88
CA ILE A 352 11.73 -6.37 15.10
C ILE A 352 12.63 -7.62 15.12
N THR A 353 12.72 -8.26 16.28
CA THR A 353 13.49 -9.49 16.45
C THR A 353 12.58 -10.69 16.21
N GLY A 354 13.02 -11.68 15.45
CA GLY A 354 12.18 -12.85 15.12
C GLY A 354 10.97 -12.46 14.28
N PHE A 355 11.19 -11.78 13.16
CA PHE A 355 10.13 -11.24 12.29
C PHE A 355 9.12 -12.30 11.85
N GLY A 356 9.58 -13.52 11.46
CA GLY A 356 8.68 -14.61 11.11
C GLY A 356 7.83 -15.08 12.29
N ARG A 357 8.40 -15.08 13.52
CA ARG A 357 7.63 -15.37 14.74
C ARG A 357 6.59 -14.28 15.03
N LEU A 358 6.93 -13.02 14.79
CA LEU A 358 5.95 -11.92 14.92
C LEU A 358 4.76 -12.12 13.98
N MET A 359 5.03 -12.47 12.70
CA MET A 359 3.96 -12.79 11.75
C MET A 359 3.07 -13.92 12.25
N ALA A 360 3.69 -15.00 12.78
CA ALA A 360 2.98 -16.13 13.35
C ALA A 360 2.10 -15.77 14.55
N GLU A 361 2.62 -14.92 15.43
CA GLU A 361 1.84 -14.49 16.60
C GLU A 361 0.70 -13.54 16.21
N SER A 362 0.91 -12.65 15.24
CA SER A 362 -0.10 -11.66 14.83
C SER A 362 -1.31 -12.27 14.09
N GLU A 363 -1.19 -13.49 13.58
CA GLU A 363 -2.29 -14.21 12.93
C GLU A 363 -3.16 -15.01 13.91
N LYS A 364 -2.79 -15.07 15.18
CA LYS A 364 -3.57 -15.80 16.19
C LYS A 364 -4.73 -14.93 16.71
N TYR A 365 -5.90 -15.44 16.57
CA TYR A 365 -7.14 -14.89 17.14
C TYR A 365 -7.67 -15.85 18.20
N PHE A 366 -8.38 -15.32 19.17
CA PHE A 366 -8.96 -16.06 20.28
C PHE A 366 -10.46 -15.78 20.30
N ASP A 367 -11.22 -16.56 19.57
CA ASP A 367 -12.62 -16.35 19.28
C ASP A 367 -13.57 -17.37 19.97
N CYS A 368 -14.87 -17.17 19.81
CA CYS A 368 -15.88 -18.03 20.42
C CYS A 368 -16.00 -19.43 19.79
N ASP A 369 -15.45 -19.64 18.59
CA ASP A 369 -15.51 -20.95 17.94
C ASP A 369 -14.42 -21.87 18.50
N GLU A 370 -13.26 -21.30 18.85
CA GLU A 370 -12.13 -22.01 19.43
C GLU A 370 -12.18 -22.11 20.96
N TYR A 371 -12.72 -21.07 21.63
CA TYR A 371 -12.74 -20.97 23.08
C TYR A 371 -14.16 -21.00 23.65
N SER A 372 -14.41 -21.90 24.60
CA SER A 372 -15.64 -21.90 25.41
C SER A 372 -15.66 -20.90 26.57
N ASP A 373 -14.50 -20.36 26.95
CA ASP A 373 -14.28 -19.46 28.08
C ASP A 373 -13.58 -18.17 27.65
N LYS A 374 -14.32 -17.04 27.66
CA LYS A 374 -13.83 -15.70 27.33
C LYS A 374 -12.58 -15.29 28.16
N GLU A 375 -12.51 -15.69 29.45
CA GLU A 375 -11.37 -15.39 30.30
C GLU A 375 -10.14 -16.24 29.97
N ALA A 376 -10.32 -17.46 29.49
CA ALA A 376 -9.22 -18.26 28.97
C ALA A 376 -8.64 -17.62 27.69
N ALA A 377 -9.49 -17.24 26.73
CA ALA A 377 -9.10 -16.54 25.52
C ALA A 377 -8.37 -15.21 25.85
N ARG A 378 -8.88 -14.44 26.79
CA ARG A 378 -8.24 -13.19 27.25
C ARG A 378 -6.83 -13.43 27.81
N ARG A 379 -6.66 -14.49 28.63
CA ARG A 379 -5.34 -14.84 29.22
C ARG A 379 -4.34 -15.26 28.12
N ASP A 380 -4.77 -15.98 27.11
CA ASP A 380 -3.91 -16.41 26.03
C ASP A 380 -3.58 -15.25 25.08
N CYS A 381 -4.54 -14.36 24.80
CA CYS A 381 -4.29 -13.09 24.13
C CYS A 381 -3.26 -12.22 24.89
N GLN A 382 -3.36 -12.16 26.25
CA GLN A 382 -2.38 -11.44 27.07
C GLN A 382 -0.97 -12.03 26.93
N LYS A 383 -0.82 -13.36 26.93
CA LYS A 383 0.48 -14.02 26.70
C LYS A 383 1.04 -13.72 25.31
N GLN A 384 0.17 -13.69 24.31
CA GLN A 384 0.55 -13.26 22.96
C GLN A 384 1.10 -11.82 22.95
N ALA A 385 0.41 -10.88 23.64
CA ALA A 385 0.88 -9.50 23.78
C ALA A 385 2.31 -9.44 24.38
N GLU A 386 2.56 -10.23 25.43
CA GLU A 386 3.87 -10.30 26.07
C GLU A 386 4.95 -10.81 25.09
N VAL A 387 4.63 -11.83 24.28
CA VAL A 387 5.55 -12.33 23.24
C VAL A 387 5.80 -11.27 22.17
N ILE A 388 4.75 -10.61 21.66
CA ILE A 388 4.90 -9.56 20.64
C ILE A 388 5.76 -8.42 21.16
N LYS A 389 5.55 -8.01 22.41
CA LYS A 389 6.33 -6.95 23.06
C LYS A 389 7.83 -7.30 23.18
N GLU A 390 8.18 -8.56 23.39
CA GLU A 390 9.58 -9.02 23.40
C GLU A 390 10.23 -8.94 22.00
N LEU A 391 9.43 -9.03 20.94
CA LEU A 391 9.91 -9.06 19.56
C LEU A 391 10.00 -7.65 18.92
N VAL A 392 9.19 -6.70 19.39
CA VAL A 392 9.03 -5.36 18.77
C VAL A 392 9.62 -4.28 19.69
N ASP A 393 10.63 -3.57 19.21
CA ASP A 393 11.19 -2.37 19.84
C ASP A 393 11.12 -1.21 18.85
N VAL A 394 9.95 -0.58 18.73
CA VAL A 394 9.68 0.56 17.84
C VAL A 394 9.28 1.78 18.66
N LYS A 395 9.96 2.88 18.44
CA LYS A 395 9.88 4.10 19.24
C LYS A 395 9.60 5.34 18.40
N LEU A 396 8.92 6.30 19.03
CA LEU A 396 8.62 7.63 18.52
C LEU A 396 9.60 8.65 19.09
N TYR A 397 10.32 9.33 18.21
CA TYR A 397 11.24 10.41 18.54
C TYR A 397 10.73 11.71 17.94
N LEU A 398 10.78 12.79 18.71
CA LEU A 398 10.27 14.10 18.33
C LEU A 398 11.32 15.17 18.47
N ALA A 399 11.22 16.23 17.68
CA ALA A 399 12.09 17.41 17.73
C ALA A 399 13.59 17.11 17.69
N GLY A 400 14.00 15.99 17.06
CA GLY A 400 15.40 15.57 17.02
C GLY A 400 15.94 14.99 18.32
N SER A 401 15.10 14.74 19.33
CA SER A 401 15.51 14.09 20.59
C SER A 401 15.97 12.65 20.36
N ALA A 402 17.04 12.20 21.02
CA ALA A 402 17.41 10.81 21.10
C ALA A 402 16.62 10.04 22.19
N ASN A 403 15.91 10.78 23.05
CA ASN A 403 15.03 10.20 24.07
C ASN A 403 13.63 10.00 23.47
N SER A 404 13.14 8.77 23.44
CA SER A 404 11.82 8.46 22.87
C SER A 404 10.68 9.05 23.70
N SER A 405 9.72 9.70 23.03
CA SER A 405 8.50 10.23 23.66
C SER A 405 7.43 9.17 23.87
N ALA A 406 7.43 8.15 23.03
CA ALA A 406 6.57 6.98 23.16
C ALA A 406 7.20 5.76 22.50
N GLU A 407 6.72 4.57 22.87
CA GLU A 407 7.03 3.31 22.22
C GLU A 407 5.75 2.56 21.85
N VAL A 408 5.84 1.64 20.90
CA VAL A 408 4.72 0.76 20.53
C VAL A 408 4.68 -0.40 21.52
N ASP A 409 3.52 -0.57 22.16
CA ASP A 409 3.20 -1.71 23.03
C ASP A 409 1.94 -2.39 22.48
N TYR A 410 1.57 -3.54 23.03
CA TYR A 410 0.40 -4.31 22.59
C TYR A 410 -0.48 -4.65 23.80
N LYS A 411 -1.78 -4.52 23.61
CA LYS A 411 -2.75 -4.85 24.68
C LYS A 411 -3.91 -5.66 24.13
N PRO A 412 -4.40 -6.64 24.91
CA PRO A 412 -5.62 -7.34 24.56
C PRO A 412 -6.79 -6.40 24.39
N TYR A 413 -7.46 -6.53 23.29
CA TYR A 413 -8.69 -5.84 22.95
C TYR A 413 -9.80 -6.87 22.73
N PHE A 414 -10.98 -6.57 23.23
CA PHE A 414 -12.18 -7.41 23.08
C PHE A 414 -13.10 -6.75 22.06
N ASP A 415 -13.52 -7.52 21.09
CA ASP A 415 -14.62 -7.18 20.20
C ASP A 415 -15.69 -8.27 20.25
N GLY A 416 -16.95 -7.90 20.13
CA GLY A 416 -18.02 -8.88 20.15
C GLY A 416 -19.40 -8.30 20.38
N GLU A 417 -20.37 -9.05 19.90
CA GLU A 417 -21.80 -8.74 20.06
C GLU A 417 -22.54 -9.96 20.62
N GLU A 418 -23.43 -9.72 21.56
CA GLU A 418 -24.28 -10.73 22.13
C GLU A 418 -25.73 -10.24 22.11
N ASN A 419 -26.59 -10.95 21.41
CA ASN A 419 -28.02 -10.66 21.33
C ASN A 419 -28.86 -11.94 21.43
N GLU A 420 -30.20 -11.84 21.31
CA GLU A 420 -31.10 -12.98 21.48
C GLU A 420 -30.95 -14.08 20.39
N TYR A 421 -30.30 -13.76 19.27
CA TYR A 421 -30.23 -14.63 18.09
C TYR A 421 -28.84 -15.19 17.83
N TYR A 422 -27.81 -14.47 18.20
CA TYR A 422 -26.42 -14.89 18.00
C TYR A 422 -25.51 -14.23 19.05
N SER A 423 -24.39 -14.88 19.27
CA SER A 423 -23.27 -14.35 20.05
C SER A 423 -21.98 -14.63 19.28
N TRP A 424 -21.22 -13.59 19.09
CA TRP A 424 -19.86 -13.74 18.60
C TRP A 424 -18.96 -12.85 19.44
N TRP A 425 -17.72 -13.24 19.60
CA TRP A 425 -16.71 -12.44 20.27
C TRP A 425 -15.32 -12.92 19.87
N GLU A 426 -14.36 -11.99 19.93
CA GLU A 426 -12.96 -12.25 19.72
C GLU A 426 -12.09 -11.42 20.66
N TRP A 427 -10.92 -11.93 20.98
CA TRP A 427 -9.82 -11.22 21.59
C TRP A 427 -8.68 -11.12 20.60
N TYR A 428 -8.11 -9.93 20.43
CA TYR A 428 -6.92 -9.70 19.64
C TYR A 428 -6.04 -8.64 20.32
N ASN A 429 -4.78 -8.53 19.87
CA ASN A 429 -3.88 -7.53 20.41
C ASN A 429 -3.89 -6.26 19.56
N GLU A 430 -4.29 -5.15 20.18
CA GLU A 430 -4.25 -3.83 19.57
C GLU A 430 -2.90 -3.15 19.86
N PRO A 431 -2.24 -2.55 18.86
CA PRO A 431 -1.07 -1.71 19.10
C PRO A 431 -1.47 -0.43 19.86
N VAL A 432 -0.74 -0.14 20.91
CA VAL A 432 -0.94 1.05 21.76
C VAL A 432 0.34 1.86 21.85
N LEU A 433 0.22 3.16 22.14
CA LEU A 433 1.33 4.00 22.52
C LEU A 433 1.56 3.90 24.03
N LEU A 434 2.76 3.54 24.44
CA LEU A 434 3.25 3.62 25.81
C LEU A 434 4.17 4.83 25.93
N PHE A 435 3.78 5.83 26.73
CA PHE A 435 4.55 7.05 26.92
C PHE A 435 5.58 6.90 28.04
N ALA A 436 6.54 7.84 28.08
CA ALA A 436 7.63 7.83 29.05
C ALA A 436 7.14 7.95 30.51
N ASP A 437 5.95 8.50 30.76
CA ASP A 437 5.30 8.56 32.09
C ASP A 437 4.57 7.26 32.49
N GLY A 438 4.62 6.24 31.63
CA GLY A 438 3.95 4.96 31.84
C GLY A 438 2.46 4.95 31.45
N SER A 439 1.90 6.07 31.00
CA SER A 439 0.54 6.11 30.47
C SER A 439 0.45 5.41 29.11
N THR A 440 -0.71 4.83 28.81
CA THR A 440 -0.94 4.17 27.53
C THR A 440 -2.25 4.63 26.91
N THR A 441 -2.26 4.65 25.57
CA THR A 441 -3.48 4.94 24.81
C THR A 441 -3.49 4.10 23.52
N SER A 442 -4.67 3.66 23.08
CA SER A 442 -4.77 3.00 21.78
C SER A 442 -4.40 3.97 20.65
N MET A 443 -3.87 3.44 19.57
CA MET A 443 -3.60 4.25 18.36
C MET A 443 -4.87 4.94 17.86
N GLU A 444 -5.99 4.23 17.84
CA GLU A 444 -7.28 4.80 17.44
C GLU A 444 -7.78 5.86 18.43
N GLY A 445 -7.68 5.60 19.73
CA GLY A 445 -8.08 6.54 20.77
C GLY A 445 -7.22 7.81 20.79
N TYR A 446 -5.91 7.69 20.54
CA TYR A 446 -5.01 8.83 20.51
C TYR A 446 -5.16 9.70 19.26
N PHE A 447 -5.25 9.06 18.10
CA PHE A 447 -5.34 9.73 16.79
C PHE A 447 -6.79 9.95 16.32
N GLY A 448 -7.78 9.38 17.03
CA GLY A 448 -9.19 9.49 16.69
C GLY A 448 -9.92 10.59 17.46
N GLY A 449 -11.18 10.80 17.11
CA GLY A 449 -12.08 11.71 17.81
C GLY A 449 -11.66 13.18 17.74
N ASN A 450 -11.87 13.91 18.85
CA ASN A 450 -11.57 15.33 18.97
C ASN A 450 -10.15 15.60 19.50
N ASN A 451 -9.25 14.64 19.41
CA ASN A 451 -7.93 14.76 20.01
C ASN A 451 -7.00 15.74 19.29
N PHE A 452 -7.18 15.96 18.00
CA PHE A 452 -6.40 16.87 17.18
C PHE A 452 -7.30 17.96 16.59
N MET A 453 -7.88 18.77 17.46
CA MET A 453 -8.86 19.80 17.08
C MET A 453 -8.28 20.88 16.16
N GLY A 454 -6.99 21.18 16.26
CA GLY A 454 -6.29 22.12 15.40
C GLY A 454 -6.23 21.67 13.94
N LEU A 455 -6.30 20.35 13.69
CA LEU A 455 -6.31 19.79 12.33
C LEU A 455 -7.69 19.85 11.66
N ASP A 456 -8.79 20.01 12.40
CA ASP A 456 -10.14 19.94 11.83
C ASP A 456 -10.35 20.98 10.71
N THR A 457 -9.99 22.23 10.95
CA THR A 457 -10.16 23.31 9.94
C THR A 457 -9.21 23.16 8.74
N PRO A 458 -7.87 22.97 8.90
CA PRO A 458 -6.99 22.75 7.77
C PRO A 458 -7.37 21.53 6.93
N LEU A 459 -7.71 20.40 7.54
CA LEU A 459 -8.14 19.19 6.84
C LEU A 459 -9.44 19.42 6.09
N ARG A 460 -10.42 20.05 6.73
CA ARG A 460 -11.72 20.35 6.14
C ARG A 460 -11.58 21.26 4.91
N ASN A 461 -10.71 22.26 4.99
CA ASN A 461 -10.43 23.14 3.87
C ASN A 461 -9.83 22.40 2.67
N ILE A 462 -8.90 21.49 2.91
CA ILE A 462 -8.30 20.65 1.87
C ILE A 462 -9.35 19.70 1.26
N ILE A 463 -10.15 19.05 2.10
CA ILE A 463 -11.23 18.16 1.65
C ILE A 463 -12.22 18.91 0.78
N TYR A 464 -12.72 20.07 1.24
CA TYR A 464 -13.68 20.88 0.49
C TYR A 464 -13.09 21.43 -0.83
N ALA A 465 -11.79 21.75 -0.85
CA ALA A 465 -11.14 22.14 -2.09
C ALA A 465 -11.15 20.97 -3.10
N TYR A 466 -10.72 19.77 -2.68
CA TYR A 466 -10.73 18.60 -3.55
C TYR A 466 -12.15 18.15 -3.96
N GLU A 467 -13.11 18.19 -3.06
CA GLU A 467 -14.52 17.93 -3.38
C GLU A 467 -15.04 18.98 -4.38
N GLY A 468 -14.70 20.27 -4.16
CA GLY A 468 -15.02 21.33 -5.10
C GLY A 468 -14.44 21.10 -6.49
N TYR A 469 -13.19 20.67 -6.59
CA TYR A 469 -12.55 20.34 -7.87
C TYR A 469 -13.20 19.12 -8.53
N TRP A 470 -13.51 18.10 -7.75
CA TRP A 470 -14.19 16.90 -8.23
C TRP A 470 -15.60 17.19 -8.76
N LEU A 471 -16.38 17.98 -8.03
CA LEU A 471 -17.78 18.34 -8.42
C LEU A 471 -17.85 19.39 -9.53
N ASN A 472 -16.86 20.28 -9.63
CA ASN A 472 -16.84 21.38 -10.60
C ASN A 472 -16.25 20.99 -11.98
N TYR A 473 -16.12 19.69 -12.31
CA TYR A 473 -15.81 19.27 -13.67
C TYR A 473 -16.91 19.69 -14.67
N ARG A 474 -18.11 20.04 -14.20
CA ARG A 474 -19.29 20.43 -15.01
C ARG A 474 -19.22 21.85 -15.57
N HIS A 475 -18.23 22.63 -15.21
CA HIS A 475 -18.06 24.02 -15.65
C HIS A 475 -16.71 24.17 -16.40
#